data_e10616238c812b2a9bf3ebbae2829b5d
#
_entry.id   e10616238c812b2a9bf3ebbae2829b5d
#
_cell.length_a   1.000
_cell.length_b   1.000
_cell.length_c   1.000
_cell.angle_alpha   90.00
_cell.angle_beta   90.00
_cell.angle_gamma   90.00
#
_symmetry.space_group_name_H-M   'P 1'
#
loop_
_entity.id
_entity.type
_entity.pdbx_description
1 polymer ?
#
loop_
_entity_poly.entity_id
_entity_poly.type
_entity_poly.pdbx_seq_one_letter_code
_entity_poly.pdbx_strand_id
1 'polypeptide(L)'
;MKRQDKFAARKVSENNTSMPKYTIGVVSQLLGLPPQMLRRYEEAGLLEPARQSGKNRLYSDQDIAILEEITELSAQGINAHGIRYIIQIRKHVLVLQQEIQQAREAQLRAEEEWRRLQKAHHDSES
;
A
#
# COMPACT_ATOMS: atom_id res chain seq x y z
N MET A 1 5.75 17.21 -2.10
CA MET A 1 6.92 16.70 -1.39
C MET A 1 6.59 16.27 0.00
N LYS A 2 5.98 17.15 0.80
CA LYS A 2 5.58 16.78 2.17
C LYS A 2 4.58 15.62 2.21
N ARG A 3 3.77 15.45 1.17
CA ARG A 3 2.81 14.35 1.09
C ARG A 3 3.48 13.01 0.90
N GLN A 4 4.50 12.96 0.07
CA GLN A 4 5.27 11.74 -0.12
C GLN A 4 5.94 11.32 1.18
N ASP A 5 6.40 12.31 1.95
CA ASP A 5 7.00 12.05 3.25
C ASP A 5 5.99 11.44 4.22
N LYS A 6 4.74 11.92 4.20
CA LYS A 6 3.69 11.35 5.02
C LYS A 6 3.43 9.88 4.69
N PHE A 7 3.32 9.57 3.41
CA PHE A 7 3.11 8.19 2.98
C PHE A 7 4.30 7.32 3.32
N ALA A 8 5.51 7.82 3.11
CA ALA A 8 6.72 7.10 3.45
C ALA A 8 6.82 6.82 4.95
N ALA A 9 6.50 7.80 5.77
CA ALA A 9 6.53 7.65 7.23
C ALA A 9 5.55 6.57 7.71
N ARG A 10 4.39 6.49 7.09
CA ARG A 10 3.40 5.47 7.46
C ARG A 10 3.77 4.07 7.02
N LYS A 11 4.61 3.95 6.00
CA LYS A 11 5.10 2.66 5.54
C LYS A 11 6.15 2.05 6.44
N VAL A 12 6.73 2.82 7.33
CA VAL A 12 7.81 2.34 8.20
C VAL A 12 7.33 1.28 9.18
N SER A 13 6.09 1.33 9.62
CA SER A 13 5.56 0.32 10.53
C SER A 13 4.81 -0.77 9.78
N GLU A 14 5.52 -1.50 8.94
CA GLU A 14 4.94 -2.46 8.01
C GLU A 14 4.14 -3.57 8.63
N ASN A 15 4.59 -4.10 9.77
CA ASN A 15 4.02 -5.30 10.35
C ASN A 15 2.59 -5.11 10.86
N ASN A 16 2.16 -3.86 11.09
CA ASN A 16 0.87 -3.57 11.68
C ASN A 16 0.01 -2.62 10.84
N THR A 17 0.40 -2.35 9.59
CA THR A 17 -0.32 -1.36 8.76
C THR A 17 -1.73 -1.79 8.42
N SER A 18 -1.99 -3.08 8.37
CA SER A 18 -3.32 -3.59 8.07
C SER A 18 -4.18 -3.83 9.30
N MET A 19 -3.63 -3.63 10.50
CA MET A 19 -4.38 -3.85 11.74
C MET A 19 -5.44 -2.77 11.94
N PRO A 20 -6.72 -3.14 12.11
CA PRO A 20 -7.76 -2.17 12.40
C PRO A 20 -7.54 -1.54 13.78
N LYS A 21 -7.48 -0.22 13.85
CA LYS A 21 -7.15 0.50 15.08
C LYS A 21 -8.07 1.68 15.37
N TYR A 22 -8.52 2.36 14.34
CA TYR A 22 -9.10 3.70 14.50
C TYR A 22 -10.59 3.69 14.21
N THR A 23 -11.36 4.32 15.08
CA THR A 23 -12.79 4.53 14.81
C THR A 23 -12.97 5.64 13.77
N ILE A 24 -14.16 5.70 13.18
CA ILE A 24 -14.48 6.73 12.20
C ILE A 24 -14.33 8.14 12.79
N GLY A 25 -14.67 8.32 14.07
CA GLY A 25 -14.50 9.61 14.73
C GLY A 25 -13.05 10.06 14.82
N VAL A 26 -12.17 9.13 15.17
CA VAL A 26 -10.73 9.42 15.24
C VAL A 26 -10.18 9.75 13.86
N VAL A 27 -10.53 8.97 12.85
CA VAL A 27 -10.06 9.20 11.48
C VAL A 27 -10.57 10.53 10.95
N SER A 28 -11.84 10.84 11.23
CA SER A 28 -12.45 12.11 10.84
C SER A 28 -11.66 13.29 11.40
N GLN A 29 -11.28 13.24 12.68
CA GLN A 29 -10.48 14.28 13.29
C GLN A 29 -9.08 14.33 12.72
N LEU A 30 -8.46 13.17 12.56
CA LEU A 30 -7.09 13.07 12.08
C LEU A 30 -6.92 13.66 10.69
N LEU A 31 -7.87 13.40 9.79
CA LEU A 31 -7.79 13.82 8.40
C LEU A 31 -8.57 15.10 8.10
N GLY A 32 -9.33 15.60 9.06
CA GLY A 32 -10.17 16.77 8.84
C GLY A 32 -11.29 16.52 7.86
N LEU A 33 -11.80 15.29 7.79
CA LEU A 33 -12.89 14.91 6.90
C LEU A 33 -14.14 14.60 7.70
N PRO A 34 -15.32 15.06 7.25
CA PRO A 34 -16.58 14.69 7.92
C PRO A 34 -16.80 13.18 7.84
N PRO A 35 -17.38 12.57 8.88
CA PRO A 35 -17.69 11.13 8.82
C PRO A 35 -18.53 10.74 7.62
N GLN A 36 -19.41 11.62 7.20
CA GLN A 36 -20.27 11.36 6.04
C GLN A 36 -19.46 11.20 4.75
N MET A 37 -18.38 11.95 4.63
CA MET A 37 -17.47 11.84 3.49
C MET A 37 -16.78 10.47 3.48
N LEU A 38 -16.37 10.01 4.66
CA LEU A 38 -15.73 8.69 4.78
C LEU A 38 -16.71 7.58 4.38
N ARG A 39 -17.96 7.70 4.77
CA ARG A 39 -18.98 6.73 4.37
C ARG A 39 -19.22 6.75 2.88
N ARG A 40 -19.18 7.92 2.27
CA ARG A 40 -19.30 8.06 0.82
C ARG A 40 -18.19 7.34 0.08
N TYR A 41 -16.97 7.49 0.56
CA TYR A 41 -15.84 6.81 -0.06
C TYR A 41 -15.96 5.29 0.07
N GLU A 42 -16.44 4.82 1.21
CA GLU A 42 -16.69 3.40 1.41
C GLU A 42 -17.80 2.91 0.46
N GLU A 43 -18.89 3.64 0.35
CA GLU A 43 -19.99 3.29 -0.55
C GLU A 43 -19.56 3.28 -2.01
N ALA A 44 -18.64 4.16 -2.37
CA ALA A 44 -18.10 4.20 -3.73
C ALA A 44 -17.10 3.08 -4.00
N GLY A 45 -16.80 2.25 -3.02
CA GLY A 45 -15.87 1.14 -3.18
C GLY A 45 -14.42 1.55 -3.19
N LEU A 46 -14.08 2.71 -2.63
CA LEU A 46 -12.71 3.20 -2.61
C LEU A 46 -11.88 2.57 -1.49
N LEU A 47 -12.53 2.11 -0.44
CA LEU A 47 -11.87 1.38 0.63
C LEU A 47 -12.91 0.53 1.37
N GLU A 48 -12.42 -0.49 2.07
CA GLU A 48 -13.26 -1.38 2.85
C GLU A 48 -12.67 -1.52 4.26
N PRO A 49 -13.10 -0.66 5.20
CA PRO A 49 -12.60 -0.78 6.57
C PRO A 49 -13.16 -2.04 7.23
N ALA A 50 -12.39 -2.60 8.16
CA ALA A 50 -12.84 -3.73 8.94
C ALA A 50 -13.98 -3.30 9.87
N ARG A 51 -14.81 -4.25 10.26
CA ARG A 51 -15.89 -4.00 11.20
C ARG A 51 -15.76 -4.93 12.40
N GLN A 52 -15.65 -4.35 13.56
CA GLN A 52 -15.61 -5.11 14.80
C GLN A 52 -17.04 -5.47 15.19
N SER A 53 -17.30 -6.75 15.39
CA SER A 53 -18.63 -7.25 15.77
C SER A 53 -19.75 -6.82 14.81
N GLY A 54 -19.40 -6.52 13.57
CA GLY A 54 -20.36 -6.14 12.54
C GLY A 54 -21.00 -4.77 12.70
N LYS A 55 -20.62 -3.98 13.69
CA LYS A 55 -21.29 -2.71 13.97
C LYS A 55 -20.43 -1.49 13.68
N ASN A 56 -19.20 -1.47 14.16
CA ASN A 56 -18.36 -0.27 14.06
C ASN A 56 -17.29 -0.44 13.02
N ARG A 57 -17.08 0.60 12.22
CA ARG A 57 -15.98 0.65 11.28
C ARG A 57 -14.67 0.88 12.02
N LEU A 58 -13.68 0.07 11.72
CA LEU A 58 -12.32 0.27 12.22
C LEU A 58 -11.38 0.42 11.04
N TYR A 59 -10.57 1.44 11.09
CA TYR A 59 -9.64 1.80 10.03
C TYR A 59 -8.22 1.47 10.44
N SER A 60 -7.44 0.99 9.49
CA SER A 60 -6.03 0.69 9.68
C SER A 60 -5.18 1.89 9.25
N ASP A 61 -3.88 1.83 9.55
CA ASP A 61 -2.93 2.81 9.02
C ASP A 61 -2.92 2.80 7.49
N GLN A 62 -3.07 1.64 6.90
CA GLN A 62 -3.16 1.51 5.46
C GLN A 62 -4.40 2.22 4.91
N ASP A 63 -5.54 2.08 5.58
CA ASP A 63 -6.77 2.79 5.21
C ASP A 63 -6.57 4.31 5.26
N ILE A 64 -5.87 4.79 6.28
CA ILE A 64 -5.59 6.22 6.41
C ILE A 64 -4.74 6.71 5.24
N ALA A 65 -3.72 5.94 4.85
CA ALA A 65 -2.90 6.29 3.68
C ALA A 65 -3.74 6.35 2.40
N ILE A 66 -4.66 5.41 2.24
CA ILE A 66 -5.57 5.41 1.09
C ILE A 66 -6.48 6.63 1.13
N LEU A 67 -7.01 6.98 2.30
CA LEU A 67 -7.87 8.15 2.44
C LEU A 67 -7.14 9.45 2.14
N GLU A 68 -5.88 9.56 2.55
CA GLU A 68 -5.08 10.73 2.22
C GLU A 68 -4.90 10.86 0.71
N GLU A 69 -4.66 9.75 0.04
CA GLU A 69 -4.55 9.72 -1.43
C GLU A 69 -5.86 10.08 -2.11
N ILE A 70 -6.97 9.53 -1.63
CA ILE A 70 -8.30 9.85 -2.15
C ILE A 70 -8.58 11.34 -2.03
N THR A 71 -8.28 11.92 -0.88
CA THR A 71 -8.49 13.34 -0.62
C THR A 71 -7.68 14.20 -1.60
N GLU A 72 -6.44 13.82 -1.82
CA GLU A 72 -5.59 14.53 -2.75
C GLU A 72 -6.11 14.47 -4.18
N LEU A 73 -6.48 13.29 -4.64
CA LEU A 73 -7.01 13.12 -5.99
C LEU A 73 -8.33 13.86 -6.17
N SER A 74 -9.17 13.84 -5.15
CA SER A 74 -10.42 14.60 -5.16
C SER A 74 -10.15 16.10 -5.26
N ALA A 75 -9.14 16.59 -4.57
CA ALA A 75 -8.76 18.00 -4.63
C ALA A 75 -8.27 18.42 -6.02
N GLN A 76 -7.76 17.48 -6.80
CA GLN A 76 -7.35 17.72 -8.17
C GLN A 76 -8.51 17.68 -9.17
N GLY A 77 -9.73 17.49 -8.68
CA GLY A 77 -10.91 17.46 -9.52
C GLY A 77 -11.24 16.10 -10.10
N ILE A 78 -10.60 15.04 -9.63
CA ILE A 78 -10.90 13.70 -10.09
C ILE A 78 -12.12 13.17 -9.33
N ASN A 79 -13.11 12.67 -10.06
CA ASN A 79 -14.33 12.15 -9.42
C ASN A 79 -14.08 10.78 -8.80
N ALA A 80 -15.06 10.30 -8.03
CA ALA A 80 -14.93 9.03 -7.31
C ALA A 80 -14.61 7.85 -8.22
N HIS A 81 -15.22 7.82 -9.40
CA HIS A 81 -14.99 6.75 -10.37
C HIS A 81 -13.55 6.74 -10.86
N GLY A 82 -13.02 7.91 -11.19
CA GLY A 82 -11.62 8.05 -11.60
C GLY A 82 -10.65 7.71 -10.48
N ILE A 83 -10.96 8.14 -9.26
CA ILE A 83 -10.15 7.82 -8.09
C ILE A 83 -10.07 6.31 -7.89
N ARG A 84 -11.21 5.62 -7.99
CA ARG A 84 -11.25 4.17 -7.87
C ARG A 84 -10.34 3.50 -8.90
N TYR A 85 -10.38 3.97 -10.13
CA TYR A 85 -9.53 3.47 -11.20
C TYR A 85 -8.06 3.64 -10.87
N ILE A 86 -7.68 4.83 -10.43
CA ILE A 86 -6.29 5.15 -10.09
C ILE A 86 -5.80 4.25 -8.95
N ILE A 87 -6.60 4.08 -7.92
CA ILE A 87 -6.23 3.23 -6.78
C ILE A 87 -6.02 1.79 -7.23
N GLN A 88 -6.88 1.27 -8.08
CA GLN A 88 -6.73 -0.08 -8.61
C GLN A 88 -5.46 -0.24 -9.43
N ILE A 89 -5.17 0.74 -10.29
CA ILE A 89 -3.95 0.73 -11.10
C ILE A 89 -2.71 0.77 -10.19
N ARG A 90 -2.72 1.61 -9.18
CA ARG A 90 -1.59 1.71 -8.25
C ARG A 90 -1.34 0.42 -7.50
N LYS A 91 -2.40 -0.29 -7.12
CA LYS A 91 -2.26 -1.62 -6.51
C LYS A 91 -1.61 -2.61 -7.46
N HIS A 92 -2.01 -2.57 -8.72
CA HIS A 92 -1.41 -3.42 -9.75
C HIS A 92 0.06 -3.10 -9.96
N VAL A 93 0.39 -1.81 -10.03
CA VAL A 93 1.78 -1.38 -10.17
C VAL A 93 2.63 -1.90 -9.01
N LEU A 94 2.11 -1.81 -7.80
CA LEU A 94 2.82 -2.28 -6.62
C LEU A 94 3.11 -3.78 -6.70
N VAL A 95 2.11 -4.58 -7.10
CA VAL A 95 2.29 -6.01 -7.27
C VAL A 95 3.36 -6.31 -8.34
N LEU A 96 3.28 -5.61 -9.47
CA LEU A 96 4.25 -5.79 -10.54
C LEU A 96 5.66 -5.41 -10.11
N GLN A 97 5.81 -4.35 -9.33
CA GLN A 97 7.11 -3.95 -8.79
C GLN A 97 7.67 -5.03 -7.87
N GLN A 98 6.83 -5.64 -7.05
CA GLN A 98 7.24 -6.74 -6.19
C GLN A 98 7.69 -7.97 -6.99
N GLU A 99 6.95 -8.29 -8.04
CA GLU A 99 7.31 -9.40 -8.93
C GLU A 99 8.64 -9.15 -9.63
N ILE A 100 8.86 -7.93 -10.11
CA ILE A 100 10.13 -7.55 -10.73
C ILE A 100 11.27 -7.69 -9.73
N GLN A 101 11.07 -7.21 -8.51
CA GLN A 101 12.09 -7.31 -7.48
C GLN A 101 12.44 -8.76 -7.16
N GLN A 102 11.43 -9.61 -7.02
CA GLN A 102 11.64 -11.03 -6.77
C GLN A 102 12.37 -11.71 -7.92
N ALA A 103 12.01 -11.36 -9.16
CA ALA A 103 12.68 -11.91 -10.33
C ALA A 103 14.16 -11.49 -10.38
N ARG A 104 14.44 -10.23 -10.06
CA ARG A 104 15.82 -9.73 -10.01
C ARG A 104 16.65 -10.45 -8.94
N GLU A 105 16.08 -10.64 -7.76
CA GLU A 105 16.74 -11.35 -6.68
C GLU A 105 17.02 -12.80 -7.05
N ALA A 106 16.06 -13.46 -7.70
CA ALA A 106 16.23 -14.82 -8.17
C ALA A 106 17.35 -14.92 -9.20
N GLN A 107 17.39 -13.95 -10.12
CA GLN A 107 18.44 -13.90 -11.14
C GLN A 107 19.82 -13.71 -10.51
N LEU A 108 19.95 -12.81 -9.54
CA LEU A 108 21.20 -12.58 -8.85
C LEU A 108 21.67 -13.83 -8.12
N ARG A 109 20.77 -14.54 -7.46
CA ARG A 109 21.10 -15.78 -6.78
C ARG A 109 21.57 -16.86 -7.77
N ALA A 110 20.90 -16.94 -8.91
CA ALA A 110 21.29 -17.90 -9.94
C ALA A 110 22.67 -17.59 -10.51
N GLU A 111 22.97 -16.30 -10.72
CA GLU A 111 24.27 -15.87 -11.21
C GLU A 111 25.39 -16.17 -10.20
N GLU A 112 25.14 -15.94 -8.92
CA GLU A 112 26.09 -16.25 -7.86
C GLU A 112 26.35 -17.75 -7.76
N GLU A 113 25.30 -18.55 -7.86
CA GLU A 113 25.41 -20.00 -7.86
C GLU A 113 26.23 -20.48 -9.02
N TRP A 114 25.97 -19.94 -10.21
CA TRP A 114 26.75 -20.27 -11.41
C TRP A 114 28.21 -19.92 -11.25
N ARG A 115 28.52 -18.74 -10.71
CA ARG A 115 29.90 -18.34 -10.48
C ARG A 115 30.61 -19.27 -9.48
N ARG A 116 29.91 -19.67 -8.43
CA ARG A 116 30.44 -20.60 -7.44
C ARG A 116 30.77 -21.95 -8.06
N LEU A 117 29.87 -22.46 -8.88
CA LEU A 117 30.09 -23.73 -9.56
C LEU A 117 31.23 -23.67 -10.55
N GLN A 118 31.36 -22.57 -11.28
CA GLN A 118 32.49 -22.38 -12.19
C GLN A 118 33.81 -22.32 -11.44
N LYS A 119 33.85 -21.58 -10.34
CA LYS A 119 35.06 -21.46 -9.54
C LYS A 119 35.46 -22.80 -8.95
N ALA A 120 34.53 -23.54 -8.39
CA ALA A 120 34.77 -24.85 -7.83
C ALA A 120 35.33 -25.83 -8.89
N HIS A 121 34.76 -25.78 -10.08
CA HIS A 121 35.20 -26.59 -11.20
C HIS A 121 36.64 -26.23 -11.61
N HIS A 122 36.92 -24.94 -11.72
CA HIS A 122 38.25 -24.45 -12.06
C HIS A 122 39.29 -24.87 -11.02
N ASP A 123 38.96 -24.71 -9.74
CA ASP A 123 39.85 -25.05 -8.64
C ASP A 123 40.15 -26.56 -8.61
N SER A 124 39.15 -27.39 -8.96
CA SER A 124 39.35 -28.83 -8.96
C SER A 124 40.22 -29.33 -10.12
N GLU A 125 40.29 -28.55 -11.20
CA GLU A 125 41.16 -28.89 -12.34
C GLU A 125 42.59 -28.47 -12.14
N SER A 126 42.85 -27.56 -11.25
CA SER A 126 44.22 -27.14 -10.96
C SER A 126 44.79 -27.91 -9.79
#